data_b2f3403dd25ed71f11f94ac21985ab4a
#
_entry.id   b2f3403dd25ed71f11f94ac21985ab4a
#
_cell.length_a   1.000
_cell.length_b   1.000
_cell.length_c   1.000
_cell.angle_alpha   90.00
_cell.angle_beta   90.00
_cell.angle_gamma   90.00
#
_symmetry.space_group_name_H-M   'P 1'
#
loop_
_entity.id
_entity.type
_entity.pdbx_description
1 polymer ?
#
loop_
_entity_poly.entity_id
_entity_poly.type
_entity_poly.pdbx_seq_one_letter_code
_entity_poly.pdbx_strand_id
1 'polypeptide(L)'
;MITYFTPEKIDRIEDNEIFVFGSNANGNHYGGAARVAFDKFGAEWGVGEGLTGNAYAIPTLDKNMEKVTKLKLVRSFIKFIEFANENDSKKFYLTKVGCGIAGWTIEEVKEILWVAAKACFLECKLPSNIVIPEEFCFSNPELYKLELERGILIKRAKMAVTDEELEMIHNQILDNESSINILKGDLTE
;
A
#
# COMPACT_ATOMS: atom_id res chain seq x y z
N MET A 1 -5.30 17.01 0.97
CA MET A 1 -4.44 16.80 -0.22
C MET A 1 -4.33 15.30 -0.44
N ILE A 2 -4.52 14.81 -1.67
CA ILE A 2 -4.37 13.37 -1.97
C ILE A 2 -2.88 13.04 -1.98
N THR A 3 -2.46 12.02 -1.24
CA THR A 3 -1.10 11.49 -1.28
C THR A 3 -1.10 10.29 -2.21
N TYR A 4 -0.49 10.41 -3.37
CA TYR A 4 -0.48 9.38 -4.41
C TYR A 4 0.53 8.28 -4.14
N PHE A 5 1.70 8.65 -3.61
CA PHE A 5 2.80 7.74 -3.34
C PHE A 5 3.30 7.89 -1.90
N THR A 6 3.82 6.80 -1.36
CA THR A 6 4.45 6.82 -0.05
C THR A 6 5.67 7.76 -0.09
N PRO A 7 5.74 8.76 0.79
CA PRO A 7 6.92 9.62 0.88
C PRO A 7 8.18 8.81 1.21
N GLU A 8 9.33 9.23 0.67
CA GLU A 8 10.64 8.60 0.95
C GLU A 8 10.92 8.58 2.46
N LYS A 9 10.51 9.63 3.18
CA LYS A 9 10.66 9.75 4.62
C LYS A 9 9.33 10.10 5.27
N ILE A 10 8.93 9.28 6.24
CA ILE A 10 7.74 9.49 7.05
C ILE A 10 8.20 9.76 8.49
N ASP A 11 8.05 11.01 8.93
CA ASP A 11 8.45 11.44 10.28
C ASP A 11 7.28 11.45 11.26
N ARG A 12 6.05 11.60 10.76
CA ARG A 12 4.79 11.57 11.53
C ARG A 12 3.64 11.07 10.65
N ILE A 13 2.65 10.52 11.29
CA ILE A 13 1.39 10.05 10.69
C ILE A 13 0.22 10.49 11.58
N GLU A 14 -0.99 10.53 11.01
CA GLU A 14 -2.24 10.80 11.75
C GLU A 14 -2.76 9.53 12.43
N ASP A 15 -3.72 9.67 13.36
CA ASP A 15 -4.25 8.54 14.15
C ASP A 15 -4.87 7.41 13.32
N ASN A 16 -5.40 7.74 12.14
CA ASN A 16 -5.97 6.78 11.20
C ASN A 16 -4.99 6.32 10.12
N GLU A 17 -3.73 6.70 10.21
CA GLU A 17 -2.68 6.32 9.27
C GLU A 17 -1.77 5.24 9.87
N ILE A 18 -1.35 4.29 9.05
CA ILE A 18 -0.55 3.14 9.44
C ILE A 18 0.75 3.11 8.63
N PHE A 19 1.86 3.02 9.33
CA PHE A 19 3.19 2.85 8.74
C PHE A 19 3.46 1.37 8.48
N VAL A 20 3.55 0.96 7.22
CA VAL A 20 3.77 -0.45 6.83
C VAL A 20 5.24 -0.68 6.51
N PHE A 21 5.88 -1.63 7.21
CA PHE A 21 7.33 -1.80 7.18
C PHE A 21 7.78 -3.27 7.08
N GLY A 22 8.99 -3.46 6.57
CA GLY A 22 9.64 -4.76 6.55
C GLY A 22 10.22 -5.14 7.90
N SER A 23 9.84 -6.31 8.41
CA SER A 23 10.26 -6.87 9.69
C SER A 23 10.99 -8.21 9.49
N ASN A 24 11.29 -8.88 10.57
CA ASN A 24 11.75 -10.27 10.64
C ASN A 24 10.81 -11.10 11.51
N ALA A 25 10.85 -12.42 11.35
CA ALA A 25 9.94 -13.33 12.06
C ALA A 25 10.09 -13.31 13.60
N ASN A 26 11.19 -12.77 14.13
CA ASN A 26 11.38 -12.61 15.58
C ASN A 26 10.81 -11.28 16.11
N GLY A 27 10.41 -10.35 15.20
CA GLY A 27 9.94 -9.01 15.60
C GLY A 27 11.04 -8.14 16.21
N ASN A 28 12.29 -8.34 15.82
CA ASN A 28 13.41 -7.51 16.28
C ASN A 28 13.54 -6.27 15.42
N HIS A 29 13.38 -5.08 16.00
CA HIS A 29 13.30 -3.81 15.27
C HIS A 29 14.59 -2.98 15.43
N TYR A 30 15.76 -3.59 15.14
CA TYR A 30 17.07 -2.96 15.39
C TYR A 30 17.43 -1.83 14.42
N GLY A 31 16.93 -1.84 13.18
CA GLY A 31 17.38 -0.88 12.17
C GLY A 31 16.38 -0.63 11.04
N GLY A 32 16.70 0.35 10.17
CA GLY A 32 15.90 0.71 9.02
C GLY A 32 14.47 1.14 9.36
N ALA A 33 13.51 0.84 8.50
CA ALA A 33 12.10 1.17 8.70
C ALA A 33 11.52 0.50 9.97
N ALA A 34 11.99 -0.69 10.35
CA ALA A 34 11.57 -1.37 11.57
C ALA A 34 11.93 -0.57 12.84
N ARG A 35 13.11 0.03 12.88
CA ARG A 35 13.51 0.90 13.99
C ARG A 35 12.65 2.16 14.07
N VAL A 36 12.35 2.77 12.91
CA VAL A 36 11.45 3.94 12.85
C VAL A 36 10.05 3.58 13.33
N ALA A 37 9.53 2.41 12.93
CA ALA A 37 8.24 1.91 13.38
C ALA A 37 8.18 1.74 14.90
N PHE A 38 9.23 1.17 15.49
CA PHE A 38 9.35 0.98 16.95
C PHE A 38 9.44 2.32 17.69
N ASP A 39 10.32 3.22 17.24
CA ASP A 39 10.60 4.47 17.95
C ASP A 39 9.46 5.50 17.83
N LYS A 40 8.68 5.47 16.73
CA LYS A 40 7.73 6.56 16.40
C LYS A 40 6.27 6.11 16.27
N PHE A 41 6.01 4.88 15.84
CA PHE A 41 4.68 4.45 15.41
C PHE A 41 4.11 3.28 16.22
N GLY A 42 4.76 2.92 17.32
CA GLY A 42 4.24 1.95 18.28
C GLY A 42 4.33 0.49 17.84
N ALA A 43 5.28 0.17 16.93
CA ALA A 43 5.59 -1.24 16.68
C ALA A 43 6.14 -1.89 17.95
N GLU A 44 5.66 -3.11 18.26
CA GLU A 44 6.04 -3.82 19.48
C GLU A 44 7.19 -4.79 19.21
N TRP A 45 8.13 -4.83 20.15
CA TRP A 45 9.22 -5.79 20.13
C TRP A 45 8.70 -7.21 20.26
N GLY A 46 9.20 -8.12 19.43
CA GLY A 46 8.74 -9.52 19.39
C GLY A 46 7.57 -9.77 18.44
N VAL A 47 6.95 -8.74 17.87
CA VAL A 47 5.87 -8.87 16.90
C VAL A 47 6.41 -8.65 15.48
N GLY A 48 6.60 -9.74 14.74
CA GLY A 48 7.21 -9.73 13.40
C GLY A 48 6.21 -9.61 12.24
N GLU A 49 4.92 -9.82 12.48
CA GLU A 49 3.86 -9.75 11.46
C GLU A 49 2.58 -9.15 12.07
N GLY A 50 1.93 -8.25 11.35
CA GLY A 50 0.64 -7.67 11.71
C GLY A 50 0.73 -6.27 12.32
N LEU A 51 -0.42 -5.78 12.82
CA LEU A 51 -0.59 -4.44 13.36
C LEU A 51 -0.22 -4.38 14.85
N THR A 52 0.61 -3.40 15.22
CA THR A 52 0.82 -2.96 16.59
C THR A 52 0.96 -1.44 16.61
N GLY A 53 0.26 -0.77 17.52
CA GLY A 53 0.15 0.68 17.49
C GLY A 53 -0.34 1.18 16.12
N ASN A 54 0.36 2.13 15.54
CA ASN A 54 0.13 2.65 14.18
C ASN A 54 1.17 2.11 13.17
N ALA A 55 1.65 0.87 13.38
CA ALA A 55 2.64 0.22 12.53
C ALA A 55 2.20 -1.20 12.15
N TYR A 56 2.34 -1.58 10.87
CA TYR A 56 2.05 -2.92 10.38
C TYR A 56 3.33 -3.59 9.87
N ALA A 57 3.69 -4.71 10.48
CA ALA A 57 4.91 -5.45 10.17
C ALA A 57 4.66 -6.52 9.08
N ILE A 58 5.56 -6.58 8.08
CA ILE A 58 5.60 -7.63 7.05
C ILE A 58 6.94 -8.36 7.17
N PRO A 59 6.98 -9.66 7.54
CA PRO A 59 8.22 -10.40 7.72
C PRO A 59 8.92 -10.64 6.38
N THR A 60 10.09 -10.07 6.21
CA THR A 60 10.97 -10.19 5.04
C THR A 60 12.17 -11.08 5.29
N LEU A 61 12.45 -11.33 6.56
CA LEU A 61 13.47 -12.25 7.07
C LEU A 61 12.83 -13.27 8.00
N ASP A 62 13.38 -14.48 8.01
CA ASP A 62 12.98 -15.55 8.92
C ASP A 62 13.60 -15.40 10.33
N LYS A 63 13.45 -16.43 11.18
CA LYS A 63 14.01 -16.44 12.53
C LYS A 63 15.54 -16.45 12.58
N ASN A 64 16.19 -16.89 11.53
CA ASN A 64 17.65 -16.94 11.37
C ASN A 64 18.21 -15.68 10.70
N MET A 65 17.36 -14.67 10.44
CA MET A 65 17.71 -13.45 9.71
C MET A 65 18.08 -13.71 8.23
N GLU A 66 17.58 -14.80 7.65
CA GLU A 66 17.69 -15.11 6.24
C GLU A 66 16.45 -14.63 5.48
N LYS A 67 16.60 -14.30 4.20
CA LYS A 67 15.45 -13.95 3.34
C LYS A 67 14.39 -15.04 3.43
N VAL A 68 13.14 -14.64 3.68
CA VAL A 68 12.01 -15.57 3.50
C VAL A 68 11.88 -15.97 2.04
N THR A 69 11.23 -17.09 1.75
CA THR A 69 10.95 -17.46 0.36
C THR A 69 9.96 -16.50 -0.28
N LYS A 70 10.01 -16.32 -1.62
CA LYS A 70 9.04 -15.50 -2.37
C LYS A 70 7.59 -15.85 -2.00
N LEU A 71 7.28 -17.14 -1.89
CA LEU A 71 5.94 -17.60 -1.53
C LEU A 71 5.50 -17.15 -0.11
N LYS A 72 6.41 -17.19 0.85
CA LYS A 72 6.11 -16.68 2.20
C LYS A 72 5.83 -15.19 2.17
N LEU A 73 6.63 -14.42 1.43
CA LEU A 73 6.44 -12.98 1.30
C LEU A 73 5.12 -12.64 0.57
N VAL A 74 4.76 -13.39 -0.49
CA VAL A 74 3.44 -13.27 -1.15
C VAL A 74 2.32 -13.48 -0.13
N ARG A 75 2.39 -14.52 0.70
CA ARG A 75 1.36 -14.78 1.74
C ARG A 75 1.26 -13.65 2.77
N SER A 76 2.38 -13.06 3.18
CA SER A 76 2.37 -11.92 4.11
C SER A 76 1.77 -10.68 3.46
N PHE A 77 2.01 -10.43 2.17
CA PHE A 77 1.35 -9.36 1.43
C PHE A 77 -0.16 -9.62 1.24
N ILE A 78 -0.58 -10.86 0.98
CA ILE A 78 -2.01 -11.21 0.93
C ILE A 78 -2.70 -10.85 2.25
N LYS A 79 -2.16 -11.29 3.39
CA LYS A 79 -2.69 -10.94 4.71
C LYS A 79 -2.76 -9.43 4.94
N PHE A 80 -1.72 -8.70 4.52
CA PHE A 80 -1.70 -7.24 4.62
C PHE A 80 -2.79 -6.59 3.78
N ILE A 81 -2.95 -7.02 2.51
CA ILE A 81 -3.93 -6.46 1.57
C ILE A 81 -5.36 -6.75 2.06
N GLU A 82 -5.63 -7.97 2.53
CA GLU A 82 -6.91 -8.35 3.14
C GLU A 82 -7.20 -7.51 4.39
N PHE A 83 -6.21 -7.38 5.28
CA PHE A 83 -6.33 -6.53 6.47
C PHE A 83 -6.62 -5.06 6.13
N ALA A 84 -5.92 -4.49 5.14
CA ALA A 84 -6.16 -3.13 4.70
C ALA A 84 -7.57 -2.96 4.10
N ASN A 85 -8.04 -3.94 3.34
CA ASN A 85 -9.38 -3.93 2.76
C ASN A 85 -10.49 -3.99 3.84
N GLU A 86 -10.28 -4.75 4.90
CA GLU A 86 -11.21 -4.83 6.05
C GLU A 86 -11.18 -3.57 6.94
N ASN A 87 -10.10 -2.80 6.89
CA ASN A 87 -9.88 -1.57 7.65
C ASN A 87 -9.89 -0.33 6.76
N ASP A 88 -10.92 -0.15 5.98
CA ASP A 88 -11.03 0.85 4.92
C ASP A 88 -11.08 2.32 5.41
N SER A 89 -11.35 2.54 6.70
CA SER A 89 -11.26 3.84 7.38
C SER A 89 -9.82 4.26 7.70
N LYS A 90 -8.86 3.33 7.65
CA LYS A 90 -7.43 3.58 7.85
C LYS A 90 -6.70 3.75 6.52
N LYS A 91 -5.58 4.48 6.54
CA LYS A 91 -4.70 4.69 5.39
C LYS A 91 -3.35 4.03 5.66
N PHE A 92 -2.87 3.24 4.75
CA PHE A 92 -1.66 2.43 4.90
C PHE A 92 -0.55 2.97 4.01
N TYR A 93 0.54 3.45 4.59
CA TYR A 93 1.74 3.87 3.87
C TYR A 93 2.73 2.71 3.78
N LEU A 94 2.73 2.01 2.64
CA LEU A 94 3.67 0.93 2.38
C LEU A 94 5.05 1.52 2.10
N THR A 95 6.06 1.17 2.90
CA THR A 95 7.45 1.53 2.62
C THR A 95 8.06 0.59 1.57
N LYS A 96 9.32 0.78 1.18
CA LYS A 96 10.09 -0.14 0.32
C LYS A 96 10.44 -1.41 1.12
N VAL A 97 9.40 -2.18 1.47
CA VAL A 97 9.46 -3.37 2.33
C VAL A 97 10.52 -4.35 1.84
N GLY A 98 11.48 -4.68 2.69
CA GLY A 98 12.53 -5.65 2.39
C GLY A 98 13.67 -5.13 1.51
N CYS A 99 13.55 -3.95 0.90
CA CYS A 99 14.56 -3.43 -0.05
C CYS A 99 15.79 -2.81 0.62
N GLY A 100 15.85 -2.80 1.95
CA GLY A 100 17.03 -2.38 2.71
C GLY A 100 17.84 -3.56 3.22
N ILE A 101 17.89 -3.72 4.55
CA ILE A 101 18.71 -4.74 5.25
C ILE A 101 18.41 -6.17 4.77
N ALA A 102 17.15 -6.49 4.44
CA ALA A 102 16.77 -7.82 3.97
C ALA A 102 17.24 -8.13 2.53
N GLY A 103 17.70 -7.11 1.79
CA GLY A 103 18.35 -7.29 0.48
C GLY A 103 17.42 -7.78 -0.63
N TRP A 104 16.11 -7.53 -0.55
CA TRP A 104 15.20 -7.70 -1.68
C TRP A 104 15.40 -6.55 -2.68
N THR A 105 15.28 -6.84 -3.98
CA THR A 105 15.27 -5.78 -5.00
C THR A 105 13.88 -5.13 -5.09
N ILE A 106 13.82 -3.93 -5.64
CA ILE A 106 12.55 -3.22 -5.91
C ILE A 106 11.68 -4.08 -6.83
N GLU A 107 12.25 -4.65 -7.88
CA GLU A 107 11.55 -5.48 -8.88
C GLU A 107 10.99 -6.75 -8.25
N GLU A 108 11.75 -7.43 -7.39
CA GLU A 108 11.28 -8.64 -6.67
C GLU A 108 10.08 -8.30 -5.79
N VAL A 109 10.14 -7.23 -5.00
CA VAL A 109 9.04 -6.85 -4.09
C VAL A 109 7.84 -6.33 -4.86
N LYS A 110 8.06 -5.56 -5.93
CA LYS A 110 7.02 -5.12 -6.84
C LYS A 110 6.26 -6.31 -7.44
N GLU A 111 6.97 -7.29 -8.03
CA GLU A 111 6.37 -8.51 -8.56
C GLU A 111 5.54 -9.24 -7.50
N ILE A 112 6.10 -9.43 -6.30
CA ILE A 112 5.46 -10.13 -5.19
C ILE A 112 4.18 -9.41 -4.73
N LEU A 113 4.23 -8.07 -4.59
CA LEU A 113 3.08 -7.26 -4.22
C LEU A 113 1.92 -7.42 -5.21
N TRP A 114 2.22 -7.37 -6.51
CA TRP A 114 1.18 -7.47 -7.53
C TRP A 114 0.66 -8.89 -7.73
N VAL A 115 1.48 -9.92 -7.49
CA VAL A 115 1.02 -11.32 -7.40
C VAL A 115 0.05 -11.47 -6.23
N ALA A 116 0.36 -10.88 -5.07
CA ALA A 116 -0.53 -10.90 -3.91
C ALA A 116 -1.84 -10.13 -4.18
N ALA A 117 -1.76 -8.94 -4.80
CA ALA A 117 -2.94 -8.16 -5.19
C ALA A 117 -3.86 -8.93 -6.14
N LYS A 118 -3.30 -9.62 -7.13
CA LYS A 118 -4.04 -10.48 -8.06
C LYS A 118 -4.69 -11.68 -7.37
N ALA A 119 -4.06 -12.22 -6.34
CA ALA A 119 -4.62 -13.30 -5.55
C ALA A 119 -5.83 -12.85 -4.70
N CYS A 120 -5.80 -11.60 -4.19
CA CYS A 120 -6.91 -11.02 -3.43
C CYS A 120 -8.06 -10.54 -4.33
N PHE A 121 -7.74 -9.95 -5.50
CA PHE A 121 -8.72 -9.30 -6.38
C PHE A 121 -8.46 -9.64 -7.84
N LEU A 122 -9.48 -10.11 -8.56
CA LEU A 122 -9.40 -10.51 -9.97
C LEU A 122 -8.87 -9.37 -10.89
N GLU A 123 -9.14 -8.11 -10.53
CA GLU A 123 -8.73 -6.94 -11.31
C GLU A 123 -7.24 -6.55 -11.09
N CYS A 124 -6.47 -7.32 -10.31
CA CYS A 124 -5.08 -7.00 -9.96
C CYS A 124 -4.94 -5.56 -9.46
N LYS A 125 -5.78 -5.18 -8.48
CA LYS A 125 -5.90 -3.82 -7.96
C LYS A 125 -5.70 -3.82 -6.45
N LEU A 126 -4.98 -2.84 -5.94
CA LEU A 126 -4.86 -2.62 -4.50
C LEU A 126 -6.07 -1.84 -3.97
N PRO A 127 -6.48 -2.07 -2.70
CA PRO A 127 -7.41 -1.19 -2.01
C PRO A 127 -6.96 0.28 -2.05
N SER A 128 -7.89 1.21 -2.26
CA SER A 128 -7.59 2.64 -2.42
C SER A 128 -7.01 3.32 -1.17
N ASN A 129 -7.02 2.64 -0.04
CA ASN A 129 -6.42 3.08 1.22
C ASN A 129 -4.97 2.60 1.41
N ILE A 130 -4.40 1.84 0.46
CA ILE A 130 -2.99 1.50 0.43
C ILE A 130 -2.25 2.49 -0.47
N VAL A 131 -1.31 3.22 0.10
CA VAL A 131 -0.37 4.11 -0.61
C VAL A 131 0.94 3.37 -0.77
N ILE A 132 1.43 3.25 -2.00
CA ILE A 132 2.65 2.51 -2.33
C ILE A 132 3.80 3.46 -2.72
N PRO A 133 5.08 3.04 -2.62
CA PRO A 133 6.18 3.73 -3.28
C PRO A 133 5.94 3.83 -4.79
N GLU A 134 6.37 4.92 -5.40
CA GLU A 134 6.21 5.13 -6.86
C GLU A 134 6.84 4.01 -7.67
N GLU A 135 7.99 3.49 -7.23
CA GLU A 135 8.71 2.40 -7.88
C GLU A 135 7.95 1.06 -7.87
N PHE A 136 6.94 0.92 -7.01
CA PHE A 136 6.09 -0.28 -6.95
C PHE A 136 4.90 -0.21 -7.91
N CYS A 137 4.69 0.89 -8.63
CA CYS A 137 3.66 0.95 -9.67
C CYS A 137 3.90 -0.10 -10.75
N PHE A 138 2.84 -0.84 -11.08
CA PHE A 138 2.90 -1.85 -12.15
C PHE A 138 2.84 -1.22 -13.54
N SER A 139 2.08 -0.13 -13.65
CA SER A 139 1.85 0.62 -14.89
C SER A 139 2.47 2.01 -14.83
N ASN A 140 2.19 2.83 -15.85
CA ASN A 140 2.55 4.24 -15.85
C ASN A 140 2.08 4.93 -14.56
N PRO A 141 2.95 5.66 -13.83
CA PRO A 141 2.61 6.35 -12.59
C PRO A 141 1.42 7.31 -12.70
N GLU A 142 1.26 7.99 -13.86
CA GLU A 142 0.12 8.89 -14.09
C GLU A 142 -1.19 8.11 -14.20
N LEU A 143 -1.20 6.98 -14.89
CA LEU A 143 -2.35 6.10 -14.96
C LEU A 143 -2.73 5.57 -13.57
N TYR A 144 -1.73 5.16 -12.77
CA TYR A 144 -1.96 4.72 -11.39
C TYR A 144 -2.61 5.81 -10.53
N LYS A 145 -2.14 7.06 -10.63
CA LYS A 145 -2.74 8.21 -9.91
C LYS A 145 -4.21 8.38 -10.26
N LEU A 146 -4.54 8.37 -11.56
CA LEU A 146 -5.92 8.53 -12.03
C LEU A 146 -6.83 7.38 -11.56
N GLU A 147 -6.34 6.15 -11.60
CA GLU A 147 -7.09 4.99 -11.11
C GLU A 147 -7.33 5.04 -9.59
N LEU A 148 -6.36 5.56 -8.83
CA LEU A 148 -6.51 5.80 -7.40
C LEU A 148 -7.54 6.91 -7.11
N GLU A 149 -7.48 8.04 -7.82
CA GLU A 149 -8.45 9.13 -7.71
C GLU A 149 -9.86 8.66 -8.01
N ARG A 150 -10.03 7.89 -9.09
CA ARG A 150 -11.32 7.29 -9.44
C ARG A 150 -11.88 6.43 -8.30
N GLY A 151 -11.02 5.59 -7.67
CA GLY A 151 -11.41 4.77 -6.53
C GLY A 151 -11.89 5.61 -5.34
N ILE A 152 -11.21 6.72 -5.05
CA ILE A 152 -11.57 7.66 -3.99
C ILE A 152 -12.91 8.35 -4.31
N LEU A 153 -13.11 8.80 -5.54
CA LEU A 153 -14.35 9.46 -5.98
C LEU A 153 -15.56 8.51 -5.87
N ILE A 154 -15.41 7.25 -6.30
CA ILE A 154 -16.45 6.22 -6.17
C ILE A 154 -16.81 6.00 -4.70
N LYS A 155 -15.81 5.96 -3.80
CA LYS A 155 -16.06 5.81 -2.36
C LYS A 155 -16.82 7.04 -1.81
N ARG A 156 -16.44 8.26 -2.21
CA ARG A 156 -17.14 9.49 -1.83
C ARG A 156 -18.58 9.51 -2.33
N ALA A 157 -18.84 9.08 -3.57
CA ALA A 157 -20.18 9.02 -4.13
C ALA A 157 -21.12 8.12 -3.31
N LYS A 158 -20.60 7.00 -2.78
CA LYS A 158 -21.38 6.10 -1.88
C LYS A 158 -21.74 6.75 -0.55
N MET A 159 -21.04 7.79 -0.14
CA MET A 159 -21.23 8.50 1.14
C MET A 159 -21.94 9.86 0.95
N ALA A 160 -22.21 10.28 -0.28
CA ALA A 160 -22.88 11.54 -0.58
C ALA A 160 -24.27 11.57 0.05
N VAL A 161 -24.62 12.70 0.69
CA VAL A 161 -25.87 12.89 1.43
C VAL A 161 -26.89 13.68 0.61
N THR A 162 -26.44 14.48 -0.35
CA THR A 162 -27.30 15.31 -1.21
C THR A 162 -27.13 14.97 -2.68
N ASP A 163 -28.22 15.19 -3.46
CA ASP A 163 -28.20 14.96 -4.91
C ASP A 163 -27.19 15.89 -5.62
N GLU A 164 -27.03 17.13 -5.14
CA GLU A 164 -26.07 18.09 -5.67
C GLU A 164 -24.63 17.63 -5.46
N GLU A 165 -24.31 17.09 -4.28
CA GLU A 165 -22.99 16.51 -3.99
C GLU A 165 -22.73 15.29 -4.87
N LEU A 166 -23.74 14.42 -5.04
CA LEU A 166 -23.64 13.23 -5.87
C LEU A 166 -23.40 13.60 -7.35
N GLU A 167 -24.11 14.58 -7.89
CA GLU A 167 -23.95 15.07 -9.26
C GLU A 167 -22.55 15.65 -9.49
N MET A 168 -22.05 16.44 -8.54
CA MET A 168 -20.70 17.00 -8.63
C MET A 168 -19.63 15.89 -8.65
N ILE A 169 -19.76 14.88 -7.80
CA ILE A 169 -18.81 13.75 -7.76
C ILE A 169 -18.93 12.91 -9.04
N HIS A 170 -20.14 12.70 -9.55
CA HIS A 170 -20.36 11.98 -10.80
C HIS A 170 -19.65 12.63 -11.97
N ASN A 171 -19.73 13.96 -12.13
CA ASN A 171 -19.00 14.70 -13.15
C ASN A 171 -17.47 14.54 -13.01
N GLN A 172 -16.95 14.60 -11.79
CA GLN A 172 -15.52 14.34 -11.54
C GLN A 172 -15.09 12.92 -11.94
N ILE A 173 -15.95 11.91 -11.75
CA ILE A 173 -15.69 10.53 -12.18
C ILE A 173 -15.60 10.46 -13.70
N LEU A 174 -16.53 11.09 -14.44
CA LEU A 174 -16.54 11.09 -15.90
C LEU A 174 -15.27 11.74 -16.49
N ASP A 175 -14.85 12.89 -15.93
CA ASP A 175 -13.61 13.57 -16.35
C ASP A 175 -12.38 12.69 -16.11
N ASN A 176 -12.31 12.05 -14.96
CA ASN A 176 -11.23 11.13 -14.60
C ASN A 176 -11.20 9.88 -15.52
N GLU A 177 -12.37 9.29 -15.83
CA GLU A 177 -12.48 8.15 -16.74
C GLU A 177 -12.03 8.51 -18.16
N SER A 178 -12.36 9.72 -18.62
CA SER A 178 -11.88 10.22 -19.92
C SER A 178 -10.35 10.30 -19.94
N SER A 179 -9.74 10.82 -18.90
CA SER A 179 -8.27 10.90 -18.77
C SER A 179 -7.60 9.52 -18.71
N ILE A 180 -8.20 8.56 -17.99
CA ILE A 180 -7.74 7.16 -17.93
C ILE A 180 -7.77 6.53 -19.33
N ASN A 181 -8.83 6.75 -20.10
CA ASN A 181 -8.99 6.16 -21.43
C ASN A 181 -7.96 6.72 -22.41
N ILE A 182 -7.66 8.02 -22.36
CA ILE A 182 -6.61 8.65 -23.16
C ILE A 182 -5.25 8.00 -22.87
N LEU A 183 -4.84 7.90 -21.59
CA LEU A 183 -3.56 7.30 -21.23
C LEU A 183 -3.47 5.81 -21.56
N LYS A 184 -4.59 5.07 -21.55
CA LYS A 184 -4.62 3.65 -21.97
C LYS A 184 -4.51 3.53 -23.49
N GLY A 185 -5.06 4.47 -24.25
CA GLY A 185 -4.92 4.54 -25.70
C GLY A 185 -3.46 4.76 -26.12
N ASP A 186 -2.76 5.69 -25.47
CA ASP A 186 -1.34 5.99 -25.74
C ASP A 186 -0.37 4.84 -25.42
N LEU A 187 -0.79 3.86 -24.61
CA LEU A 187 0.02 2.68 -24.25
C LEU A 187 -0.15 1.49 -25.21
N THR A 188 -1.05 1.60 -26.19
CA THR A 188 -1.38 0.52 -27.14
C THR A 188 -0.83 0.77 -28.57
N GLU A 189 -0.16 1.90 -28.82
CA GLU A 189 0.60 2.22 -30.02
C GLU A 189 2.11 1.94 -29.84
#